data_0e335c9d00624f2e84a2fed962988506
#
_entry.id   0e335c9d00624f2e84a2fed962988506
#
_cell.length_a   1.000
_cell.length_b   1.000
_cell.length_c   1.000
_cell.angle_alpha   90.00
_cell.angle_beta   90.00
_cell.angle_gamma   90.00
#
_symmetry.space_group_name_H-M   'P 1'
#
loop_
_entity.id
_entity.type
_entity.pdbx_description
1 polymer ?
#
loop_
_entity_poly.entity_id
_entity_poly.type
_entity_poly.pdbx_seq_one_letter_code
_entity_poly.pdbx_strand_id
1 'polypeptide(L)'
;MEASRALRVRCPAKINLGLWILRRRRDGYHEIDTIMQSVALEDELTLEETREGFELTTRGLPIPNDAPNILERAWSLVAETGKTSRGVRARLTKRIPIAAGLGGGSSDAAGFLLGVNRLLDLDFPQDEIQIGRASCRERV
;
A
#
# COMPACT_ATOMS: atom_id res chain seq x y z
N MET A 1 -18.56 -24.78 -7.47
CA MET A 1 -17.80 -23.52 -7.70
C MET A 1 -17.63 -22.84 -6.35
N GLU A 2 -16.44 -22.83 -5.84
CA GLU A 2 -16.18 -21.98 -4.67
C GLU A 2 -16.24 -20.52 -5.13
N ALA A 3 -17.01 -19.72 -4.42
CA ALA A 3 -17.05 -18.29 -4.64
C ALA A 3 -15.65 -17.72 -4.37
N SER A 4 -15.03 -17.12 -5.37
CA SER A 4 -13.75 -16.45 -5.21
C SER A 4 -13.91 -15.39 -4.10
N ARG A 5 -13.09 -15.48 -3.06
CA ARG A 5 -13.07 -14.47 -2.00
C ARG A 5 -12.59 -13.15 -2.58
N ALA A 6 -13.34 -12.10 -2.36
CA ALA A 6 -13.01 -10.76 -2.81
C ALA A 6 -13.12 -9.76 -1.65
N LEU A 7 -12.27 -8.76 -1.67
CA LEU A 7 -12.22 -7.71 -0.66
C LEU A 7 -12.05 -6.35 -1.33
N ARG A 8 -12.84 -5.38 -0.89
CA ARG A 8 -12.67 -3.98 -1.29
C ARG A 8 -12.02 -3.21 -0.15
N VAL A 9 -10.98 -2.47 -0.46
CA VAL A 9 -10.21 -1.66 0.48
C VAL A 9 -10.22 -0.21 0.03
N ARG A 10 -10.50 0.69 0.96
CA ARG A 10 -10.44 2.14 0.75
C ARG A 10 -9.10 2.65 1.26
N CYS A 11 -8.38 3.37 0.43
CA CYS A 11 -7.04 3.86 0.70
C CYS A 11 -7.06 5.41 0.72
N PRO A 12 -7.35 6.04 1.87
CA PRO A 12 -7.53 7.48 1.95
C PRO A 12 -6.22 8.23 1.82
N ALA A 13 -6.29 9.43 1.23
CA ALA A 13 -5.25 10.43 1.30
C ALA A 13 -5.15 11.02 2.72
N LYS A 14 -4.05 11.69 3.01
CA LYS A 14 -3.84 12.46 4.22
C LYS A 14 -3.42 13.89 3.89
N ILE A 15 -3.70 14.80 4.78
CA ILE A 15 -3.12 16.14 4.80
C ILE A 15 -2.37 16.35 6.11
N ASN A 16 -1.37 17.22 6.08
CA ASN A 16 -0.70 17.68 7.29
C ASN A 16 -1.37 18.98 7.73
N LEU A 17 -2.03 18.97 8.88
CA LEU A 17 -2.61 20.17 9.49
C LEU A 17 -1.55 21.05 10.14
N GLY A 18 -0.44 20.46 10.54
CA GLY A 18 0.76 21.12 11.03
C GLY A 18 1.97 20.25 10.76
N LEU A 19 3.09 20.86 10.42
CA LEU A 19 4.35 20.18 10.15
C LEU A 19 5.50 21.04 10.66
N TRP A 20 6.29 20.48 11.57
CA TRP A 20 7.49 21.13 12.12
C TRP A 20 8.69 20.24 11.86
N ILE A 21 9.72 20.81 11.24
CA ILE A 21 11.00 20.13 11.05
C ILE A 21 11.85 20.42 12.28
N LEU A 22 12.20 19.36 13.03
CA LEU A 22 12.92 19.49 14.30
C LEU A 22 14.42 19.46 14.08
N ARG A 23 14.93 18.42 13.42
CA ARG A 23 16.37 18.29 13.13
C ARG A 23 16.63 17.31 11.99
N ARG A 24 17.83 17.45 11.40
CA ARG A 24 18.33 16.47 10.45
C ARG A 24 18.90 15.25 11.17
N ARG A 25 18.51 14.06 10.78
CA ARG A 25 19.03 12.81 11.30
C ARG A 25 20.33 12.41 10.61
N ARG A 26 21.09 11.51 11.22
CA ARG A 26 22.34 10.97 10.64
C ARG A 26 22.11 10.16 9.36
N ASP A 27 20.90 9.58 9.18
CA ASP A 27 20.51 8.83 7.99
C ASP A 27 20.08 9.71 6.81
N GLY A 28 20.18 11.05 6.94
CA GLY A 28 19.80 12.03 5.93
C GLY A 28 18.33 12.46 5.96
N TYR A 29 17.49 11.80 6.76
CA TYR A 29 16.11 12.21 6.99
C TYR A 29 16.01 13.29 8.06
N HIS A 30 14.85 13.96 8.09
CA HIS A 30 14.53 14.93 9.12
C HIS A 30 13.61 14.31 10.17
N GLU A 31 13.87 14.63 11.42
CA GLU A 31 12.90 14.42 12.48
C GLU A 31 11.83 15.49 12.36
N ILE A 32 10.58 15.07 12.29
CA ILE A 32 9.45 15.97 12.14
C ILE A 32 8.41 15.72 13.23
N ASP A 33 7.72 16.77 13.59
CA ASP A 33 6.49 16.71 14.36
C ASP A 33 5.34 17.15 13.44
N THR A 34 4.26 16.39 13.44
CA THR A 34 3.17 16.64 12.49
C THR A 34 1.83 16.16 13.00
N ILE A 35 0.79 16.88 12.63
CA ILE A 35 -0.60 16.47 12.81
C ILE A 35 -1.14 16.07 11.45
N MET A 36 -1.49 14.80 11.28
CA MET A 36 -2.06 14.28 10.04
C MET A 36 -3.56 14.04 10.18
N GLN A 37 -4.28 14.33 9.10
CA GLN A 37 -5.71 14.08 8.99
C GLN A 37 -5.99 13.30 7.70
N SER A 38 -6.68 12.17 7.82
CA SER A 38 -7.23 11.48 6.66
C SER A 38 -8.37 12.29 6.07
N VAL A 39 -8.47 12.29 4.75
CA VAL A 39 -9.51 13.00 4.00
C VAL A 39 -10.34 12.05 3.14
N ALA A 40 -11.46 12.52 2.64
CA ALA A 40 -12.39 11.70 1.85
C ALA A 40 -11.87 11.35 0.44
N LEU A 41 -10.85 12.04 -0.07
CA LEU A 41 -10.18 11.65 -1.31
C LEU A 41 -9.46 10.32 -1.08
N GLU A 42 -9.81 9.30 -1.85
CA GLU A 42 -9.29 7.95 -1.63
C GLU A 42 -9.09 7.19 -2.94
N ASP A 43 -8.08 6.34 -2.96
CA ASP A 43 -7.95 5.28 -3.95
C ASP A 43 -8.82 4.09 -3.53
N GLU A 44 -9.24 3.32 -4.50
CA GLU A 44 -10.01 2.10 -4.27
C GLU A 44 -9.21 0.89 -4.75
N LEU A 45 -9.09 -0.09 -3.89
CA LEU A 45 -8.38 -1.33 -4.17
C LEU A 45 -9.35 -2.50 -4.03
N THR A 46 -9.49 -3.29 -5.10
CA THR A 46 -10.21 -4.57 -5.05
C THR A 46 -9.20 -5.70 -5.14
N LEU A 47 -9.29 -6.63 -4.21
CA LEU A 47 -8.44 -7.81 -4.11
C LEU A 47 -9.29 -9.07 -4.28
N GLU A 48 -8.86 -9.96 -5.16
CA GLU A 48 -9.49 -11.28 -5.37
C GLU A 48 -8.43 -12.37 -5.19
N GLU A 49 -8.78 -13.43 -4.48
CA GLU A 49 -7.93 -14.60 -4.35
C GLU A 49 -7.83 -15.33 -5.69
N THR A 50 -6.61 -15.75 -6.04
CA THR A 50 -6.32 -16.59 -7.21
C THR A 50 -5.55 -17.83 -6.79
N ARG A 51 -5.36 -18.76 -7.71
CA ARG A 51 -4.60 -19.99 -7.43
C ARG A 51 -3.14 -19.71 -7.10
N GLU A 52 -2.53 -18.80 -7.85
CA GLU A 52 -1.10 -18.47 -7.73
C GLU A 52 -0.80 -17.11 -8.36
N GLY A 53 0.34 -16.55 -8.01
CA GLY A 53 0.88 -15.35 -8.67
C GLY A 53 0.25 -14.06 -8.25
N PHE A 54 0.61 -13.00 -8.96
CA PHE A 54 0.11 -11.65 -8.73
C PHE A 54 -0.22 -10.97 -10.05
N GLU A 55 -1.45 -10.45 -10.14
CA GLU A 55 -1.92 -9.67 -11.26
C GLU A 55 -2.33 -8.29 -10.76
N LEU A 56 -1.86 -7.23 -11.41
CA LEU A 56 -2.24 -5.86 -11.11
C LEU A 56 -2.83 -5.16 -12.32
N THR A 57 -4.02 -4.61 -12.15
CA THR A 57 -4.65 -3.69 -13.10
C THR A 57 -4.85 -2.34 -12.44
N THR A 58 -4.47 -1.26 -13.13
CA THR A 58 -4.62 0.11 -12.65
C THR A 58 -5.57 0.90 -13.54
N ARG A 59 -6.34 1.80 -12.92
CA ARG A 59 -7.27 2.72 -13.59
C ARG A 59 -7.18 4.10 -12.95
N GLY A 60 -7.76 5.08 -13.61
CA GLY A 60 -7.81 6.46 -13.09
C GLY A 60 -6.56 7.25 -13.47
N LEU A 61 -5.99 7.97 -12.51
CA LEU A 61 -4.82 8.78 -12.76
C LEU A 61 -3.61 7.94 -13.20
N PRO A 62 -2.80 8.43 -14.14
CA PRO A 62 -1.65 7.68 -14.65
C PRO A 62 -0.62 7.43 -13.55
N ILE A 63 -0.05 6.23 -13.56
CA ILE A 63 1.03 5.82 -12.68
C ILE A 63 2.29 5.69 -13.53
N PRO A 64 3.42 6.31 -13.15
CA PRO A 64 4.69 6.12 -13.85
C PRO A 64 5.06 4.63 -13.92
N ASN A 65 5.59 4.19 -15.04
CA ASN A 65 5.98 2.80 -15.28
C ASN A 65 7.50 2.59 -15.38
N ASP A 66 8.26 3.56 -14.93
CA ASP A 66 9.73 3.56 -14.86
C ASP A 66 10.30 2.72 -13.71
N ALA A 67 9.43 2.29 -12.81
CA ALA A 67 9.75 1.39 -11.70
C ALA A 67 8.58 0.46 -11.40
N PRO A 68 8.80 -0.68 -10.72
CA PRO A 68 7.73 -1.54 -10.24
C PRO A 68 6.71 -0.77 -9.39
N ASN A 69 5.43 -1.05 -9.57
CA ASN A 69 4.38 -0.47 -8.76
C ASN A 69 4.59 -0.85 -7.27
N ILE A 70 4.21 0.06 -6.38
CA ILE A 70 4.33 -0.17 -4.93
C ILE A 70 3.59 -1.44 -4.47
N LEU A 71 2.49 -1.80 -5.13
CA LEU A 71 1.75 -3.04 -4.85
C LEU A 71 2.50 -4.30 -5.31
N GLU A 72 3.22 -4.22 -6.43
CA GLU A 72 4.09 -5.33 -6.87
C GLU A 72 5.22 -5.56 -5.87
N ARG A 73 5.81 -4.50 -5.36
CA ARG A 73 6.84 -4.56 -4.30
C ARG A 73 6.26 -5.13 -3.00
N ALA A 74 5.06 -4.70 -2.61
CA ALA A 74 4.37 -5.22 -1.43
C ALA A 74 4.06 -6.73 -1.58
N TRP A 75 3.61 -7.16 -2.76
CA TRP A 75 3.39 -8.58 -3.03
C TRP A 75 4.68 -9.39 -2.93
N SER A 76 5.78 -8.89 -3.48
CA SER A 76 7.09 -9.57 -3.37
C SER A 76 7.48 -9.83 -1.92
N LEU A 77 7.24 -8.88 -1.03
CA LEU A 77 7.49 -9.06 0.41
C LEU A 77 6.62 -10.17 1.01
N VAL A 78 5.34 -10.22 0.64
CA VAL A 78 4.44 -11.30 1.09
C VAL A 78 4.90 -12.66 0.56
N ALA A 79 5.23 -12.74 -0.73
CA ALA A 79 5.66 -13.97 -1.38
C ALA A 79 6.97 -14.54 -0.78
N GLU A 80 7.91 -13.66 -0.42
CA GLU A 80 9.18 -14.05 0.22
C GLU A 80 9.00 -14.73 1.58
N THR A 81 7.89 -14.48 2.27
CA THR A 81 7.61 -15.14 3.56
C THR A 81 7.32 -16.62 3.44
N GLY A 82 6.90 -17.08 2.25
CA GLY A 82 6.48 -18.48 2.03
C GLY A 82 5.19 -18.89 2.75
N LYS A 83 4.47 -17.96 3.38
CA LYS A 83 3.24 -18.25 4.13
C LYS A 83 2.04 -18.61 3.25
N THR A 84 2.13 -18.37 1.95
CA THR A 84 1.06 -18.71 1.01
C THR A 84 1.61 -19.18 -0.32
N SER A 85 0.93 -20.16 -0.92
CA SER A 85 1.08 -20.53 -2.33
C SER A 85 -0.04 -19.96 -3.20
N ARG A 86 -1.07 -19.37 -2.57
CA ARG A 86 -2.18 -18.71 -3.26
C ARG A 86 -1.75 -17.36 -3.79
N GLY A 87 -2.41 -16.89 -4.82
CA GLY A 87 -2.16 -15.61 -5.46
C GLY A 87 -3.24 -14.58 -5.20
N VAL A 88 -3.01 -13.38 -5.76
CA VAL A 88 -3.93 -12.25 -5.65
C VAL A 88 -4.04 -11.53 -6.99
N ARG A 89 -5.26 -11.24 -7.39
CA ARG A 89 -5.56 -10.26 -8.44
C ARG A 89 -5.98 -8.96 -7.79
N ALA A 90 -5.24 -7.89 -8.06
CA ALA A 90 -5.49 -6.56 -7.55
C ALA A 90 -5.95 -5.62 -8.66
N ARG A 91 -6.98 -4.83 -8.38
CA ARG A 91 -7.42 -3.71 -9.23
C ARG A 91 -7.36 -2.44 -8.41
N LEU A 92 -6.50 -1.52 -8.83
CA LEU A 92 -6.32 -0.23 -8.17
C LEU A 92 -6.94 0.88 -9.02
N THR A 93 -7.90 1.59 -8.46
CA THR A 93 -8.44 2.83 -9.03
C THR A 93 -7.77 4.01 -8.38
N LYS A 94 -6.91 4.69 -9.11
CA LYS A 94 -6.09 5.81 -8.64
C LYS A 94 -6.85 7.13 -8.78
N ARG A 95 -7.12 7.78 -7.65
CA ARG A 95 -7.76 9.10 -7.56
C ARG A 95 -6.88 10.12 -6.83
N ILE A 96 -5.96 9.65 -6.00
CA ILE A 96 -5.02 10.50 -5.28
C ILE A 96 -3.85 10.82 -6.21
N PRO A 97 -3.57 12.11 -6.51
CA PRO A 97 -2.43 12.49 -7.33
C PRO A 97 -1.10 11.97 -6.77
N ILE A 98 -0.25 11.48 -7.67
CA ILE A 98 1.08 10.96 -7.31
C ILE A 98 2.02 12.14 -7.06
N ALA A 99 2.92 11.99 -6.10
CA ALA A 99 3.93 12.98 -5.72
C ALA A 99 3.35 14.34 -5.28
N ALA A 100 2.10 14.35 -4.81
CA ALA A 100 1.43 15.57 -4.33
C ALA A 100 1.52 15.79 -2.81
N GLY A 101 2.27 14.95 -2.10
CA GLY A 101 2.38 15.02 -0.64
C GLY A 101 1.14 14.49 0.11
N LEU A 102 0.25 13.79 -0.57
CA LEU A 102 -1.03 13.30 -0.03
C LEU A 102 -0.96 11.87 0.53
N GLY A 103 0.19 11.22 0.41
CA GLY A 103 0.42 9.89 0.98
C GLY A 103 -0.33 8.74 0.29
N GLY A 104 -0.76 8.92 -0.98
CA GLY A 104 -1.55 7.93 -1.72
C GLY A 104 -0.86 6.59 -1.88
N GLY A 105 0.40 6.57 -2.31
CA GLY A 105 1.16 5.34 -2.47
C GLY A 105 1.36 4.57 -1.15
N SER A 106 1.63 5.27 -0.07
CA SER A 106 1.75 4.65 1.27
C SER A 106 0.42 4.08 1.75
N SER A 107 -0.69 4.77 1.47
CA SER A 107 -2.04 4.30 1.78
C SER A 107 -2.39 3.06 0.97
N ASP A 108 -2.07 3.04 -0.32
CA ASP A 108 -2.30 1.90 -1.21
C ASP A 108 -1.51 0.67 -0.72
N ALA A 109 -0.23 0.84 -0.40
CA ALA A 109 0.62 -0.24 0.11
C ALA A 109 0.09 -0.79 1.45
N ALA A 110 -0.29 0.08 2.37
CA ALA A 110 -0.87 -0.34 3.65
C ALA A 110 -2.18 -1.08 3.45
N GLY A 111 -3.08 -0.54 2.64
CA GLY A 111 -4.36 -1.17 2.31
C GLY A 111 -4.19 -2.52 1.63
N PHE A 112 -3.23 -2.65 0.73
CA PHE A 112 -2.88 -3.90 0.07
C PHE A 112 -2.40 -4.95 1.07
N LEU A 113 -1.43 -4.63 1.91
CA LEU A 113 -0.86 -5.57 2.88
C LEU A 113 -1.91 -6.04 3.90
N LEU A 114 -2.71 -5.11 4.43
CA LEU A 114 -3.81 -5.46 5.34
C LEU A 114 -4.88 -6.30 4.65
N GLY A 115 -5.23 -5.93 3.42
CA GLY A 115 -6.23 -6.65 2.62
C GLY A 115 -5.79 -8.08 2.28
N VAL A 116 -4.56 -8.26 1.82
CA VAL A 116 -3.98 -9.58 1.49
C VAL A 116 -3.88 -10.45 2.74
N ASN A 117 -3.41 -9.87 3.86
CA ASN A 117 -3.35 -10.58 5.14
C ASN A 117 -4.72 -11.16 5.53
N ARG A 118 -5.78 -10.37 5.37
CA ARG A 118 -7.15 -10.81 5.66
C ARG A 118 -7.71 -11.76 4.61
N LEU A 119 -7.48 -11.48 3.33
CA LEU A 119 -8.01 -12.27 2.20
C LEU A 119 -7.47 -13.70 2.21
N LEU A 120 -6.19 -13.85 2.48
CA LEU A 120 -5.47 -15.11 2.44
C LEU A 120 -5.28 -15.77 3.82
N ASP A 121 -5.80 -15.15 4.87
CA ASP A 121 -5.68 -15.64 6.28
C ASP A 121 -4.20 -15.92 6.66
N LEU A 122 -3.31 -14.95 6.41
CA LEU A 122 -1.86 -15.13 6.60
C LEU A 122 -1.40 -14.97 8.05
N ASP A 123 -2.23 -14.33 8.86
CA ASP A 123 -1.97 -14.09 10.29
C ASP A 123 -0.66 -13.33 10.57
N PHE A 124 -0.36 -12.34 9.73
CA PHE A 124 0.74 -11.43 10.01
C PHE A 124 0.39 -10.48 11.15
N PRO A 125 1.29 -10.33 12.14
CA PRO A 125 1.14 -9.30 13.16
C PRO A 125 1.13 -7.90 12.56
N GLN A 126 0.46 -6.96 13.20
CA GLN A 126 0.32 -5.60 12.70
C GLN A 126 1.66 -4.86 12.59
N ASP A 127 2.61 -5.12 13.46
CA ASP A 127 3.96 -4.56 13.42
C ASP A 127 4.75 -5.05 12.20
N GLU A 128 4.64 -6.31 11.82
CA GLU A 128 5.24 -6.83 10.57
C GLU A 128 4.65 -6.15 9.33
N ILE A 129 3.35 -5.88 9.31
CA ILE A 129 2.69 -5.16 8.22
C ILE A 129 3.22 -3.73 8.14
N GLN A 130 3.45 -3.07 9.26
CA GLN A 130 4.03 -1.72 9.29
C GLN A 130 5.46 -1.70 8.74
N ILE A 131 6.29 -2.67 9.08
CA ILE A 131 7.65 -2.83 8.55
C ILE A 131 7.59 -3.07 7.04
N GLY A 132 6.72 -3.96 6.55
CA GLY A 132 6.50 -4.22 5.14
C GLY A 132 6.11 -2.96 4.37
N ARG A 133 5.22 -2.14 4.92
CA ARG A 133 4.83 -0.85 4.36
C ARG A 133 6.03 0.11 4.26
N ALA A 134 6.85 0.18 5.29
CA ALA A 134 8.04 1.03 5.29
C ALA A 134 9.05 0.61 4.22
N SER A 135 9.21 -0.70 4.00
CA SER A 135 10.09 -1.26 2.96
C SER A 135 9.61 -0.97 1.53
N CYS A 136 8.30 -0.76 1.35
CA CYS A 136 7.71 -0.40 0.05
C CYS A 136 7.89 1.08 -0.30
N ARG A 137 8.24 1.94 0.64
CA ARG A 137 8.44 3.37 0.38
C ARG A 137 9.65 3.60 -0.48
N GLU A 138 9.50 4.45 -1.50
CA GLU A 138 10.64 5.02 -2.17
C GLU A 138 11.32 6.03 -1.25
N ARG A 139 12.64 5.96 -1.24
CA ARG A 139 13.45 7.02 -0.62
C ARG A 139 13.43 8.21 -1.57
N VAL A 140 12.77 9.22 -1.16
CA VAL A 140 12.83 10.53 -1.83
C VAL A 140 14.04 11.29 -1.32
#